data_12fcb052cea05d1a278d432f39199ace
#
_entry.id   12fcb052cea05d1a278d432f39199ace
#
_cell.length_a   1.000
_cell.length_b   1.000
_cell.length_c   1.000
_cell.angle_alpha   90.00
_cell.angle_beta   90.00
_cell.angle_gamma   90.00
#
_symmetry.space_group_name_H-M   'P 1'
#
loop_
_entity.id
_entity.type
_entity.pdbx_description
1 polymer ?
#
loop_
_entity_poly.entity_id
_entity_poly.type
_entity_poly.pdbx_seq_one_letter_code
_entity_poly.pdbx_strand_id
1 'polypeptide(L)'
;LDAVTTDKVKDILVAAVNDRLQKDTAFILAGHFCIFDKSFNVERLPESVFSLMPIAKVVLLESDVTKVCENLRYRDSCCYPLDALKSLKQSEKMQCEKITKQLGLPLYIHQMLFDDSDVQQVREYVLGGE
;
A
#
# COMPACT_ATOMS: atom_id res chain seq x y z
N LEU A 1 2.09 -14.61 -6.63
CA LEU A 1 3.39 -14.08 -7.01
C LEU A 1 4.44 -15.20 -6.95
N ASP A 2 4.55 -15.94 -8.03
CA ASP A 2 5.50 -17.03 -8.12
C ASP A 2 6.91 -16.49 -8.28
N ALA A 3 7.82 -16.96 -7.43
CA ALA A 3 9.26 -16.74 -7.57
C ALA A 3 9.72 -15.26 -7.60
N VAL A 4 8.88 -14.30 -7.23
CA VAL A 4 9.31 -12.91 -7.14
C VAL A 4 9.79 -12.64 -5.72
N THR A 5 11.07 -12.35 -5.59
CA THR A 5 11.66 -11.96 -4.30
C THR A 5 11.38 -10.48 -4.02
N THR A 6 11.52 -10.08 -2.75
CA THR A 6 11.36 -8.66 -2.38
C THR A 6 12.36 -7.76 -3.11
N ASP A 7 13.57 -8.26 -3.40
CA ASP A 7 14.56 -7.52 -4.17
C ASP A 7 14.12 -7.29 -5.61
N LYS A 8 13.50 -8.30 -6.21
CA LYS A 8 12.98 -8.20 -7.57
C LYS A 8 11.82 -7.22 -7.66
N VAL A 9 10.93 -7.27 -6.67
CA VAL A 9 9.83 -6.29 -6.56
C VAL A 9 10.39 -4.88 -6.44
N LYS A 10 11.41 -4.70 -5.62
CA LYS A 10 12.07 -3.40 -5.45
C LYS A 10 12.59 -2.88 -6.78
N ASP A 11 13.37 -3.69 -7.51
CA ASP A 11 13.99 -3.26 -8.76
C ASP A 11 12.96 -2.90 -9.81
N ILE A 12 11.93 -3.73 -9.96
CA ILE A 12 10.85 -3.48 -10.93
C ILE A 12 10.08 -2.22 -10.58
N LEU A 13 9.71 -2.07 -9.32
CA LEU A 13 8.90 -0.95 -8.86
C LEU A 13 9.66 0.38 -8.97
N VAL A 14 10.90 0.41 -8.51
CA VAL A 14 11.73 1.62 -8.57
C VAL A 14 11.96 2.05 -10.02
N ALA A 15 12.26 1.10 -10.90
CA ALA A 15 12.45 1.40 -12.32
C ALA A 15 11.17 1.94 -12.95
N ALA A 16 10.02 1.35 -12.65
CA ALA A 16 8.74 1.78 -13.20
C ALA A 16 8.36 3.19 -12.72
N VAL A 17 8.59 3.49 -11.45
CA VAL A 17 8.31 4.81 -10.88
C VAL A 17 9.21 5.87 -11.52
N ASN A 18 10.51 5.60 -11.63
CA ASN A 18 11.44 6.55 -12.23
C ASN A 18 11.14 6.80 -13.71
N ASP A 19 10.77 5.76 -14.44
CA ASP A 19 10.35 5.90 -15.83
C ASP A 19 9.11 6.79 -15.97
N ARG A 20 8.12 6.59 -15.10
CA ARG A 20 6.90 7.38 -15.11
C ARG A 20 7.17 8.85 -14.79
N LEU A 21 8.06 9.13 -13.85
CA LEU A 21 8.41 10.49 -13.46
C LEU A 21 9.15 11.27 -14.54
N GLN A 22 9.74 10.60 -15.52
CA GLN A 22 10.29 11.28 -16.69
C GLN A 22 9.21 11.84 -17.60
N LYS A 23 7.98 11.30 -17.53
CA LYS A 23 6.86 11.70 -18.37
C LYS A 23 5.90 12.64 -17.65
N ASP A 24 5.70 12.45 -16.37
CA ASP A 24 4.76 13.20 -15.56
C ASP A 24 5.47 13.85 -14.37
N THR A 25 5.00 15.05 -13.98
CA THR A 25 5.56 15.75 -12.82
C THR A 25 5.20 15.07 -11.50
N ALA A 26 4.05 14.44 -11.46
CA ALA A 26 3.59 13.70 -10.28
C ALA A 26 2.53 12.68 -10.67
N PHE A 27 2.38 11.65 -9.85
CA PHE A 27 1.32 10.66 -10.02
C PHE A 27 1.04 9.95 -8.69
N ILE A 28 -0.08 9.24 -8.63
CA ILE A 28 -0.45 8.45 -7.48
C ILE A 28 -0.10 6.99 -7.76
N LEU A 29 0.66 6.39 -6.85
CA LEU A 29 1.01 4.98 -6.92
C LEU A 29 0.22 4.21 -5.87
N ALA A 30 -0.56 3.23 -6.31
CA ALA A 30 -1.23 2.31 -5.41
C ALA A 30 -0.34 1.09 -5.17
N GLY A 31 -0.19 0.70 -3.91
CA GLY A 31 0.67 -0.42 -3.57
C GLY A 31 0.50 -0.87 -2.13
N HIS A 32 1.43 -1.69 -1.67
CA HIS A 32 1.38 -2.28 -0.34
C HIS A 32 2.73 -2.17 0.35
N PHE A 33 2.71 -2.13 1.67
CA PHE A 33 3.93 -2.22 2.50
C PHE A 33 4.26 -3.66 2.87
N CYS A 34 3.28 -4.54 2.78
CA CYS A 34 3.43 -5.97 3.04
C CYS A 34 2.71 -6.77 1.98
N ILE A 35 3.19 -7.97 1.73
CA ILE A 35 2.58 -8.90 0.78
C ILE A 35 2.45 -10.28 1.40
N PHE A 36 1.62 -11.13 0.82
CA PHE A 36 1.53 -12.54 1.21
C PHE A 36 2.51 -13.39 0.40
N ASP A 37 3.10 -14.39 1.05
CA ASP A 37 3.73 -15.49 0.33
C ASP A 37 2.66 -16.54 -0.05
N LYS A 38 3.11 -17.66 -0.64
CA LYS A 38 2.19 -18.73 -1.09
C LYS A 38 1.41 -19.38 0.05
N SER A 39 1.92 -19.33 1.27
CA SER A 39 1.30 -19.93 2.45
C SER A 39 0.55 -18.92 3.30
N PHE A 40 0.28 -17.73 2.76
CA PHE A 40 -0.37 -16.61 3.45
C PHE A 40 0.43 -16.10 4.66
N ASN A 41 1.74 -16.29 4.67
CA ASN A 41 2.62 -15.61 5.61
C ASN A 41 2.86 -14.19 5.14
N VAL A 42 2.91 -13.25 6.09
CA VAL A 42 3.12 -11.85 5.76
C VAL A 42 4.61 -11.58 5.55
N GLU A 43 4.94 -11.00 4.41
CA GLU A 43 6.29 -10.51 4.13
C GLU A 43 6.28 -8.99 4.06
N ARG A 44 7.18 -8.36 4.81
CA ARG A 44 7.33 -6.90 4.81
C ARG A 44 8.26 -6.50 3.68
N LEU A 45 7.83 -5.49 2.92
CA LEU A 45 8.73 -4.90 1.92
C LEU A 45 9.79 -4.07 2.65
N PRO A 46 11.07 -4.17 2.23
CA PRO A 46 12.13 -3.46 2.91
C PRO A 46 12.04 -1.95 2.70
N GLU A 47 12.58 -1.19 3.65
CA GLU A 47 12.62 0.27 3.56
C GLU A 47 13.23 0.77 2.26
N SER A 48 14.23 0.04 1.73
CA SER A 48 14.92 0.43 0.51
C SER A 48 14.00 0.55 -0.70
N VAL A 49 12.86 -0.16 -0.71
CA VAL A 49 11.85 0.00 -1.76
C VAL A 49 11.35 1.44 -1.79
N PHE A 50 11.07 1.97 -0.62
CA PHE A 50 10.43 3.28 -0.48
C PHE A 50 11.45 4.42 -0.48
N SER A 51 12.64 4.20 0.08
CA SER A 51 13.68 5.23 0.13
C SER A 51 14.24 5.57 -1.25
N LEU A 52 14.14 4.65 -2.21
CA LEU A 52 14.61 4.87 -3.58
C LEU A 52 13.56 5.52 -4.48
N MET A 53 12.36 5.74 -3.96
CA MET A 53 11.29 6.43 -4.69
C MET A 53 11.09 7.83 -4.13
N PRO A 54 10.90 8.86 -4.98
CA PRO A 54 10.68 10.23 -4.52
C PRO A 54 9.23 10.42 -4.05
N ILE A 55 8.90 9.84 -2.91
CA ILE A 55 7.56 9.89 -2.33
C ILE A 55 7.37 11.23 -1.62
N ALA A 56 6.28 11.92 -1.91
CA ALA A 56 5.94 13.18 -1.25
C ALA A 56 4.98 12.99 -0.07
N LYS A 57 4.00 12.14 -0.22
CA LYS A 57 2.98 11.88 0.80
C LYS A 57 2.53 10.43 0.74
N VAL A 58 2.07 9.91 1.86
CA VAL A 58 1.55 8.55 1.94
C VAL A 58 0.12 8.60 2.49
N VAL A 59 -0.76 7.83 1.87
CA VAL A 59 -2.12 7.60 2.36
C VAL A 59 -2.26 6.11 2.62
N LEU A 60 -2.61 5.76 3.85
CA LEU A 60 -2.95 4.38 4.20
C LEU A 60 -4.47 4.26 4.26
N LEU A 61 -5.03 3.42 3.40
CA LEU A 61 -6.46 3.15 3.39
C LEU A 61 -6.75 2.01 4.37
N GLU A 62 -7.56 2.28 5.37
CA GLU A 62 -8.01 1.28 6.32
C GLU A 62 -9.48 0.94 6.09
N SER A 63 -9.82 -0.32 6.20
CA SER A 63 -11.19 -0.78 6.06
C SER A 63 -11.44 -1.96 6.99
N ASP A 64 -12.72 -2.25 7.25
CA ASP A 64 -13.12 -3.41 8.01
C ASP A 64 -12.61 -4.68 7.32
N VAL A 65 -11.90 -5.53 8.06
CA VAL A 65 -11.29 -6.73 7.50
C VAL A 65 -12.33 -7.71 6.97
N THR A 66 -13.51 -7.76 7.58
CA THR A 66 -14.60 -8.60 7.09
C THR A 66 -15.07 -8.15 5.72
N LYS A 67 -15.18 -6.84 5.53
CA LYS A 67 -15.55 -6.27 4.24
C LYS A 67 -14.50 -6.53 3.17
N VAL A 68 -13.23 -6.41 3.53
CA VAL A 68 -12.12 -6.75 2.63
C VAL A 68 -12.20 -8.22 2.21
N CYS A 69 -12.44 -9.10 3.18
CA CYS A 69 -12.58 -10.54 2.92
C CYS A 69 -13.72 -10.84 1.96
N GLU A 70 -14.87 -10.22 2.16
CA GLU A 70 -16.02 -10.36 1.26
C GLU A 70 -15.72 -9.87 -0.14
N ASN A 71 -15.08 -8.70 -0.26
CA ASN A 71 -14.74 -8.12 -1.55
C ASN A 71 -13.73 -8.98 -2.31
N LEU A 72 -12.74 -9.53 -1.62
CA LEU A 72 -11.75 -10.41 -2.23
C LEU A 72 -12.37 -11.71 -2.69
N ARG A 73 -13.29 -12.30 -1.90
CA ARG A 73 -14.01 -13.51 -2.29
C ARG A 73 -14.81 -13.27 -3.57
N TYR A 74 -15.48 -12.15 -3.66
CA TYR A 74 -16.27 -11.79 -4.82
C TYR A 74 -15.41 -11.58 -6.05
N ARG A 75 -14.31 -10.84 -5.90
CA ARG A 75 -13.42 -10.49 -7.01
C ARG A 75 -12.63 -11.71 -7.51
N ASP A 76 -12.03 -12.46 -6.60
CA ASP A 76 -11.04 -13.49 -6.93
C ASP A 76 -11.62 -14.90 -6.91
N SER A 77 -12.87 -15.08 -6.50
CA SER A 77 -13.52 -16.38 -6.30
C SER A 77 -12.69 -17.29 -5.38
N CYS A 78 -11.96 -16.70 -4.44
CA CYS A 78 -11.06 -17.38 -3.54
C CYS A 78 -11.34 -16.95 -2.10
N CYS A 79 -11.25 -17.89 -1.17
CA CYS A 79 -11.41 -17.60 0.25
C CYS A 79 -10.05 -17.35 0.89
N TYR A 80 -9.85 -16.12 1.33
CA TYR A 80 -8.66 -15.80 2.11
C TYR A 80 -8.93 -16.05 3.58
N PRO A 81 -7.99 -16.68 4.33
CA PRO A 81 -8.16 -16.86 5.76
C PRO A 81 -8.31 -15.51 6.47
N LEU A 82 -9.35 -15.37 7.28
CA LEU A 82 -9.62 -14.11 7.96
C LEU A 82 -8.46 -13.69 8.88
N ASP A 83 -7.87 -14.65 9.61
CA ASP A 83 -6.75 -14.37 10.49
C ASP A 83 -5.52 -13.91 9.71
N ALA A 84 -5.29 -14.46 8.51
CA ALA A 84 -4.21 -14.02 7.65
C ALA A 84 -4.43 -12.57 7.19
N LEU A 85 -5.66 -12.21 6.81
CA LEU A 85 -6.00 -10.85 6.43
C LEU A 85 -5.84 -9.86 7.59
N LYS A 86 -6.22 -10.27 8.80
CA LYS A 86 -5.98 -9.44 10.00
C LYS A 86 -4.50 -9.22 10.25
N SER A 87 -3.70 -10.27 10.12
CA SER A 87 -2.26 -10.20 10.29
C SER A 87 -1.61 -9.29 9.24
N LEU A 88 -2.02 -9.44 7.99
CA LEU A 88 -1.54 -8.60 6.89
C LEU A 88 -1.86 -7.13 7.15
N LYS A 89 -3.08 -6.85 7.53
CA LYS A 89 -3.55 -5.49 7.79
C LYS A 89 -2.78 -4.82 8.92
N GLN A 90 -2.58 -5.55 10.01
CA GLN A 90 -1.83 -5.05 11.16
C GLN A 90 -0.36 -4.81 10.79
N SER A 91 0.26 -5.74 10.10
CA SER A 91 1.66 -5.63 9.66
C SER A 91 1.84 -4.49 8.67
N GLU A 92 0.87 -4.30 7.78
CA GLU A 92 0.90 -3.20 6.80
C GLU A 92 0.87 -1.85 7.49
N LYS A 93 -0.01 -1.68 8.49
CA LYS A 93 -0.08 -0.45 9.25
C LYS A 93 1.21 -0.18 10.01
N MET A 94 1.75 -1.18 10.68
CA MET A 94 3.00 -1.06 11.43
C MET A 94 4.17 -0.70 10.52
N GLN A 95 4.28 -1.37 9.37
CA GLN A 95 5.34 -1.10 8.42
C GLN A 95 5.20 0.28 7.78
N CYS A 96 3.98 0.69 7.46
CA CYS A 96 3.68 2.01 6.93
C CYS A 96 4.11 3.11 7.91
N GLU A 97 3.73 2.98 9.16
CA GLU A 97 4.07 3.96 10.20
C GLU A 97 5.59 4.01 10.43
N LYS A 98 6.24 2.85 10.45
CA LYS A 98 7.69 2.77 10.62
C LYS A 98 8.42 3.48 9.47
N ILE A 99 8.05 3.16 8.24
CA ILE A 99 8.73 3.69 7.05
C ILE A 99 8.48 5.18 6.89
N THR A 100 7.25 5.65 7.06
CA THR A 100 6.95 7.07 6.95
C THR A 100 7.69 7.88 8.02
N LYS A 101 7.82 7.33 9.22
CA LYS A 101 8.57 7.97 10.29
C LYS A 101 10.07 8.03 9.96
N GLN A 102 10.64 6.92 9.48
CA GLN A 102 12.05 6.86 9.13
C GLN A 102 12.41 7.80 7.98
N LEU A 103 11.53 7.94 7.01
CA LEU A 103 11.76 8.78 5.84
C LEU A 103 11.24 10.22 6.01
N GLY A 104 10.62 10.52 7.15
CA GLY A 104 10.08 11.85 7.40
C GLY A 104 8.93 12.23 6.48
N LEU A 105 8.09 11.27 6.10
CA LEU A 105 7.00 11.49 5.16
C LEU A 105 5.69 11.77 5.88
N PRO A 106 4.89 12.74 5.36
CA PRO A 106 3.52 12.92 5.86
C PRO A 106 2.69 11.68 5.61
N LEU A 107 1.90 11.28 6.61
CA LEU A 107 1.03 10.11 6.54
C LEU A 107 -0.39 10.53 6.93
N TYR A 108 -1.35 10.18 6.08
CA TYR A 108 -2.77 10.27 6.38
C TYR A 108 -3.35 8.86 6.41
N ILE A 109 -3.96 8.49 7.53
CA ILE A 109 -4.66 7.20 7.65
C ILE A 109 -6.13 7.49 7.43
N HIS A 110 -6.68 6.95 6.35
CA HIS A 110 -8.06 7.17 5.95
C HIS A 110 -8.90 5.92 6.21
N GLN A 111 -9.92 6.06 7.04
CA GLN A 111 -10.89 4.98 7.26
C GLN A 111 -11.89 4.98 6.11
N MET A 112 -11.93 3.89 5.35
CA MET A 112 -12.83 3.76 4.22
C MET A 112 -14.28 3.63 4.68
N LEU A 113 -15.16 4.44 4.09
CA LEU A 113 -16.60 4.39 4.29
C LEU A 113 -17.30 3.76 3.09
N PHE A 114 -16.57 3.62 1.97
CA PHE A 114 -17.07 3.07 0.70
C PHE A 114 -18.19 3.92 0.12
N ASP A 115 -18.04 5.24 0.20
CA ASP A 115 -18.92 6.22 -0.43
C ASP A 115 -18.10 7.32 -1.08
N ASP A 116 -18.76 8.32 -1.64
CA ASP A 116 -18.11 9.40 -2.37
C ASP A 116 -17.19 10.25 -1.50
N SER A 117 -17.39 10.24 -0.18
CA SER A 117 -16.56 11.02 0.74
C SER A 117 -15.12 10.51 0.80
N ASP A 118 -14.90 9.23 0.52
CA ASP A 118 -13.55 8.66 0.51
C ASP A 118 -12.68 9.35 -0.55
N VAL A 119 -13.18 9.45 -1.76
CA VAL A 119 -12.45 10.08 -2.86
C VAL A 119 -12.19 11.55 -2.54
N GLN A 120 -13.20 12.25 -2.02
CA GLN A 120 -13.07 13.66 -1.70
C GLN A 120 -12.00 13.89 -0.63
N GLN A 121 -12.04 13.15 0.46
CA GLN A 121 -11.10 13.32 1.57
C GLN A 121 -9.67 12.98 1.17
N VAL A 122 -9.48 11.88 0.45
CA VAL A 122 -8.15 11.50 -0.03
C VAL A 122 -7.61 12.52 -1.01
N ARG A 123 -8.46 12.99 -1.92
CA ARG A 123 -8.09 14.02 -2.91
C ARG A 123 -7.66 15.31 -2.23
N GLU A 124 -8.40 15.77 -1.23
CA GLU A 124 -8.06 16.99 -0.48
C GLU A 124 -6.70 16.87 0.17
N TYR A 125 -6.39 15.71 0.74
CA TYR A 125 -5.08 15.50 1.35
C TYR A 125 -3.97 15.49 0.29
N VAL A 126 -4.17 14.78 -0.81
CA VAL A 126 -3.15 14.64 -1.87
C VAL A 126 -2.89 15.97 -2.56
N LEU A 127 -3.93 16.72 -2.88
CA LEU A 127 -3.83 17.98 -3.59
C LEU A 127 -3.70 19.18 -2.67
N GLY A 128 -3.92 19.01 -1.38
CA GLY A 128 -3.75 20.06 -0.39
C GLY A 128 -2.31 20.57 -0.37
N GLY A 129 -2.16 21.88 -0.24
CA GLY A 129 -0.91 22.58 -0.39
C GLY A 129 0.07 22.41 0.76
N GLU A 130 0.07 21.33 1.39
CA GLU A 130 1.03 21.09 2.48
C GLU A 130 1.24 19.60 2.62
#